data_40513aad44cbc74d2726e19ca7c840f9
#
_entry.id   40513aad44cbc74d2726e19ca7c840f9
#
_cell.length_a   1.000
_cell.length_b   1.000
_cell.length_c   1.000
_cell.angle_alpha   90.00
_cell.angle_beta   90.00
_cell.angle_gamma   90.00
#
_symmetry.space_group_name_H-M   'P 1'
#
loop_
_entity.id
_entity.type
_entity.pdbx_description
1 polymer ?
#
loop_
_entity_poly.entity_id
_entity_poly.type
_entity_poly.pdbx_seq_one_letter_code
_entity_poly.pdbx_strand_id
1 'polypeptide(L)'
;MQRTCENRFMNHRAAAFRPRRLVVFAAALLGAASVAVQAALSPQAERETEQLIQALGSSSCQFERNGSWYDSAEAQAHLRKKLAYLRKRDMADTAELFIERAGSESSLSGKPYRVRCGNAAPVASAAWLKAKLVQLRAAKPATTPSP
;
A
#
# COMPACT_ATOMS: atom_id res chain seq x y z
N MET A 1 36.57 -30.31 -54.81
CA MET A 1 35.63 -31.20 -55.55
C MET A 1 34.30 -30.54 -55.46
N GLN A 2 33.89 -29.65 -56.38
CA GLN A 2 33.12 -29.96 -57.60
C GLN A 2 31.82 -30.66 -57.23
N ARG A 3 30.62 -30.22 -57.60
CA ARG A 3 30.03 -29.59 -58.83
C ARG A 3 28.68 -29.05 -58.47
N THR A 4 28.25 -27.86 -58.85
CA THR A 4 27.62 -27.43 -60.10
C THR A 4 26.38 -28.24 -60.52
N CYS A 5 25.32 -27.57 -60.76
CA CYS A 5 24.39 -27.53 -61.94
C CYS A 5 23.01 -27.18 -61.44
N GLU A 6 22.51 -26.06 -61.74
CA GLU A 6 22.02 -25.52 -63.03
C GLU A 6 20.55 -25.87 -63.33
N ASN A 7 19.76 -24.85 -63.27
CA ASN A 7 18.84 -24.37 -64.33
C ASN A 7 17.54 -25.08 -64.68
N ARG A 8 16.56 -24.28 -64.87
CA ARG A 8 15.55 -24.21 -65.93
C ARG A 8 14.09 -24.46 -65.50
N PHE A 9 13.16 -23.62 -65.66
CA PHE A 9 12.49 -23.06 -66.82
C PHE A 9 11.35 -22.17 -66.39
N MET A 10 11.24 -21.03 -67.06
CA MET A 10 10.09 -20.15 -67.14
C MET A 10 8.79 -20.87 -67.48
N ASN A 11 7.68 -20.42 -66.90
CA ASN A 11 6.47 -20.36 -67.69
C ASN A 11 5.56 -19.20 -67.18
N HIS A 12 5.34 -18.29 -68.06
CA HIS A 12 4.39 -17.21 -67.96
C HIS A 12 2.95 -17.73 -68.03
N ARG A 13 2.12 -17.37 -67.07
CA ARG A 13 0.69 -17.23 -67.29
C ARG A 13 0.20 -15.98 -66.59
N ALA A 14 -0.11 -15.00 -67.38
CA ALA A 14 -0.89 -13.82 -67.00
C ALA A 14 -2.31 -14.28 -66.58
N ALA A 15 -2.71 -13.93 -65.35
CA ALA A 15 -4.10 -14.04 -64.95
C ALA A 15 -4.55 -12.75 -64.31
N ALA A 16 -5.59 -12.22 -64.89
CA ALA A 16 -6.26 -10.96 -64.72
C ALA A 16 -6.39 -10.48 -63.26
N PHE A 17 -5.96 -9.25 -63.05
CA PHE A 17 -6.12 -8.52 -61.81
C PHE A 17 -7.54 -7.94 -61.74
N ARG A 18 -8.42 -8.52 -60.93
CA ARG A 18 -9.70 -7.92 -60.56
C ARG A 18 -9.47 -7.05 -59.32
N PRO A 19 -9.79 -5.75 -59.33
CA PRO A 19 -9.66 -4.92 -58.14
C PRO A 19 -10.76 -5.29 -57.13
N ARG A 20 -10.37 -5.99 -56.10
CA ARG A 20 -11.23 -6.27 -54.94
C ARG A 20 -11.22 -5.03 -54.05
N ARG A 21 -12.40 -4.37 -54.00
CA ARG A 21 -12.62 -3.18 -53.15
C ARG A 21 -12.22 -3.52 -51.71
N LEU A 22 -11.12 -2.90 -51.26
CA LEU A 22 -10.70 -2.91 -49.85
C LEU A 22 -11.69 -2.04 -49.07
N VAL A 23 -12.58 -2.68 -48.36
CA VAL A 23 -13.36 -2.03 -47.30
C VAL A 23 -12.43 -1.87 -46.11
N VAL A 24 -11.95 -0.66 -45.91
CA VAL A 24 -11.14 -0.27 -44.74
C VAL A 24 -12.10 -0.16 -43.55
N PHE A 25 -12.20 -1.20 -42.75
CA PHE A 25 -12.79 -1.09 -41.42
C PHE A 25 -11.82 -0.32 -40.52
N ALA A 26 -12.09 0.97 -40.34
CA ALA A 26 -11.45 1.75 -39.29
C ALA A 26 -11.98 1.26 -37.94
N ALA A 27 -11.26 0.32 -37.31
CA ALA A 27 -11.50 -0.06 -35.94
C ALA A 27 -10.99 1.09 -35.04
N ALA A 28 -11.92 1.92 -34.56
CA ALA A 28 -11.64 2.91 -33.53
C ALA A 28 -11.34 2.16 -32.22
N LEU A 29 -10.05 2.02 -31.89
CA LEU A 29 -9.59 1.59 -30.58
C LEU A 29 -9.87 2.72 -29.57
N LEU A 30 -11.02 2.65 -28.89
CA LEU A 30 -11.23 3.40 -27.66
C LEU A 30 -10.27 2.84 -26.60
N GLY A 31 -9.12 3.46 -26.46
CA GLY A 31 -8.22 3.23 -25.35
C GLY A 31 -8.91 3.68 -24.06
N ALA A 32 -9.45 2.75 -23.28
CA ALA A 32 -9.85 2.99 -21.91
C ALA A 32 -8.56 3.32 -21.11
N ALA A 33 -8.30 4.61 -20.92
CA ALA A 33 -7.28 5.06 -19.99
C ALA A 33 -7.74 4.64 -18.58
N SER A 34 -7.22 3.50 -18.09
CA SER A 34 -7.36 3.09 -16.71
C SER A 34 -6.60 4.11 -15.86
N VAL A 35 -7.31 5.09 -15.28
CA VAL A 35 -6.77 5.94 -14.23
C VAL A 35 -6.46 5.00 -13.07
N ALA A 36 -5.18 4.71 -12.84
CA ALA A 36 -4.74 4.08 -11.61
C ALA A 36 -5.07 5.05 -10.48
N VAL A 37 -6.16 4.79 -9.75
CA VAL A 37 -6.46 5.47 -8.49
C VAL A 37 -5.37 5.04 -7.53
N GLN A 38 -4.36 5.88 -7.35
CA GLN A 38 -3.39 5.71 -6.28
C GLN A 38 -4.17 5.78 -4.97
N ALA A 39 -4.11 4.71 -4.21
CA ALA A 39 -4.78 4.60 -2.93
C ALA A 39 -4.05 5.47 -1.90
N ALA A 40 -4.28 6.78 -1.96
CA ALA A 40 -3.97 7.65 -0.84
C ALA A 40 -4.70 7.13 0.40
N LEU A 41 -4.11 7.30 1.60
CA LEU A 41 -4.80 7.00 2.87
C LEU A 41 -6.23 7.52 2.78
N SER A 42 -7.21 6.66 3.05
CA SER A 42 -8.59 7.12 3.13
C SER A 42 -8.69 8.19 4.23
N PRO A 43 -9.57 9.19 4.10
CA PRO A 43 -9.74 10.20 5.14
C PRO A 43 -10.06 9.60 6.53
N GLN A 44 -10.61 8.40 6.57
CA GLN A 44 -10.84 7.67 7.81
C GLN A 44 -9.53 7.09 8.35
N ALA A 45 -8.76 6.39 7.53
CA ALA A 45 -7.47 5.83 7.92
C ALA A 45 -6.51 6.90 8.42
N GLU A 46 -6.49 8.06 7.77
CA GLU A 46 -5.71 9.21 8.19
C GLU A 46 -6.08 9.67 9.61
N ARG A 47 -7.38 9.89 9.87
CA ARG A 47 -7.86 10.30 11.20
C ARG A 47 -7.57 9.26 12.27
N GLU A 48 -7.86 7.98 12.00
CA GLU A 48 -7.65 6.90 12.95
C GLU A 48 -6.16 6.73 13.30
N THR A 49 -5.29 6.83 12.30
CA THR A 49 -3.84 6.74 12.48
C THR A 49 -3.31 7.90 13.32
N GLU A 50 -3.74 9.14 13.04
CA GLU A 50 -3.34 10.30 13.85
C GLU A 50 -3.87 10.20 15.28
N GLN A 51 -5.09 9.73 15.49
CA GLN A 51 -5.65 9.49 16.82
C GLN A 51 -4.88 8.43 17.60
N LEU A 52 -4.46 7.33 16.92
CA LEU A 52 -3.61 6.30 17.54
C LEU A 52 -2.26 6.87 17.98
N ILE A 53 -1.60 7.63 17.12
CA ILE A 53 -0.32 8.27 17.43
C ILE A 53 -0.47 9.26 18.58
N GLN A 54 -1.56 10.03 18.59
CA GLN A 54 -1.88 10.95 19.68
C GLN A 54 -2.13 10.20 20.99
N ALA A 55 -2.96 9.16 20.97
CA ALA A 55 -3.26 8.33 22.15
C ALA A 55 -1.99 7.68 22.73
N LEU A 56 -1.06 7.27 21.87
CA LEU A 56 0.23 6.74 22.30
C LEU A 56 1.07 7.83 22.97
N GLY A 57 1.18 9.01 22.37
CA GLY A 57 1.96 10.13 22.93
C GLY A 57 1.42 10.68 24.25
N SER A 58 0.09 10.61 24.45
CA SER A 58 -0.60 11.03 25.67
C SER A 58 -0.65 9.93 26.75
N SER A 59 -0.15 8.73 26.45
CA SER A 59 -0.13 7.65 27.43
C SER A 59 1.06 7.82 28.40
N SER A 60 0.88 7.34 29.64
CA SER A 60 1.99 7.21 30.60
C SER A 60 2.75 5.89 30.44
N CYS A 61 2.72 5.29 29.25
CA CYS A 61 3.35 4.02 28.98
C CYS A 61 4.79 4.20 28.46
N GLN A 62 5.57 3.15 28.58
CA GLN A 62 6.88 3.02 27.97
C GLN A 62 6.84 2.03 26.80
N PHE A 63 7.66 2.28 25.79
CA PHE A 63 7.70 1.52 24.57
C PHE A 63 9.09 0.96 24.30
N GLU A 64 9.18 -0.35 24.11
CA GLU A 64 10.44 -1.03 23.83
C GLU A 64 10.66 -1.14 22.32
N ARG A 65 11.86 -0.76 21.89
CA ARG A 65 12.36 -0.94 20.54
C ARG A 65 13.81 -1.42 20.60
N ASN A 66 14.07 -2.59 20.01
CA ASN A 66 15.40 -3.18 19.93
C ASN A 66 16.11 -3.35 21.29
N GLY A 67 15.35 -3.64 22.35
CA GLY A 67 15.87 -3.84 23.70
C GLY A 67 16.00 -2.57 24.54
N SER A 68 15.66 -1.39 24.00
CA SER A 68 15.66 -0.14 24.74
C SER A 68 14.23 0.38 24.96
N TRP A 69 13.97 0.88 26.17
CA TRP A 69 12.70 1.49 26.55
C TRP A 69 12.74 3.00 26.30
N TYR A 70 11.68 3.51 25.72
CA TYR A 70 11.46 4.92 25.37
C TYR A 70 10.19 5.41 26.03
N ASP A 71 10.12 6.69 26.32
CA ASP A 71 8.88 7.31 26.76
C ASP A 71 7.86 7.47 25.62
N SER A 72 6.66 7.88 25.98
CA SER A 72 5.56 8.03 25.01
C SER A 72 5.83 9.12 23.97
N ALA A 73 6.54 10.20 24.32
CA ALA A 73 6.86 11.28 23.39
C ALA A 73 7.88 10.82 22.33
N GLU A 74 8.93 10.13 22.74
CA GLU A 74 9.92 9.54 21.83
C GLU A 74 9.29 8.49 20.91
N ALA A 75 8.43 7.63 21.47
CA ALA A 75 7.69 6.62 20.69
C ALA A 75 6.74 7.28 19.69
N GLN A 76 6.04 8.33 20.08
CA GLN A 76 5.17 9.12 19.19
C GLN A 76 5.97 9.71 18.02
N ALA A 77 7.10 10.36 18.31
CA ALA A 77 7.96 10.94 17.29
C ALA A 77 8.47 9.88 16.30
N HIS A 78 8.80 8.67 16.81
CA HIS A 78 9.21 7.56 15.96
C HIS A 78 8.08 7.08 15.04
N LEU A 79 6.86 6.89 15.56
CA LEU A 79 5.72 6.48 14.73
C LEU A 79 5.34 7.54 13.69
N ARG A 80 5.47 8.83 14.00
CA ARG A 80 5.28 9.91 13.01
C ARG A 80 6.26 9.81 11.85
N LYS A 81 7.53 9.52 12.12
CA LYS A 81 8.55 9.29 11.06
C LYS A 81 8.18 8.08 10.19
N LYS A 82 7.74 6.98 10.81
CA LYS A 82 7.30 5.80 10.06
C LYS A 82 6.04 6.08 9.24
N LEU A 83 5.06 6.81 9.77
CA LEU A 83 3.86 7.22 9.02
C LEU A 83 4.23 8.05 7.79
N ALA A 84 5.11 9.05 7.95
CA ALA A 84 5.57 9.87 6.83
C ALA A 84 6.26 9.03 5.74
N TYR A 85 7.01 8.00 6.12
CA TYR A 85 7.60 7.05 5.19
C TYR A 85 6.55 6.21 4.45
N LEU A 86 5.55 5.68 5.16
CA LEU A 86 4.48 4.86 4.59
C LEU A 86 3.59 5.67 3.64
N ARG A 87 3.24 6.92 4.01
CA ARG A 87 2.48 7.86 3.17
C ARG A 87 3.13 8.08 1.80
N LYS A 88 4.44 8.28 1.77
CA LYS A 88 5.20 8.49 0.52
C LYS A 88 5.19 7.27 -0.42
N ARG A 89 4.72 6.12 0.05
CA ARG A 89 4.74 4.84 -0.67
C ARG A 89 3.36 4.20 -0.79
N ASP A 90 2.31 4.92 -0.40
CA ASP A 90 0.93 4.42 -0.39
C ASP A 90 0.82 3.05 0.32
N MET A 91 1.46 2.96 1.50
CA MET A 91 1.59 1.71 2.26
C MET A 91 0.79 1.70 3.58
N ALA A 92 -0.16 2.60 3.78
CA ALA A 92 -0.94 2.70 5.02
C ALA A 92 -2.42 3.04 4.76
N ASP A 93 -3.06 2.30 3.87
CA ASP A 93 -4.45 2.54 3.42
C ASP A 93 -5.48 2.41 4.54
N THR A 94 -5.13 1.71 5.62
CA THR A 94 -5.95 1.56 6.83
C THR A 94 -5.13 1.75 8.10
N ALA A 95 -5.79 2.05 9.21
CA ALA A 95 -5.13 2.12 10.52
C ALA A 95 -4.53 0.78 10.94
N GLU A 96 -5.14 -0.34 10.54
CA GLU A 96 -4.61 -1.69 10.77
C GLU A 96 -3.30 -1.92 10.03
N LEU A 97 -3.21 -1.53 8.75
CA LEU A 97 -1.96 -1.60 7.98
C LEU A 97 -0.87 -0.71 8.57
N PHE A 98 -1.23 0.48 9.07
CA PHE A 98 -0.29 1.31 9.81
C PHE A 98 0.23 0.60 11.07
N ILE A 99 -0.65 -0.01 11.87
CA ILE A 99 -0.24 -0.77 13.07
C ILE A 99 0.72 -1.89 12.67
N GLU A 100 0.37 -2.66 11.64
CA GLU A 100 1.18 -3.78 11.17
C GLU A 100 2.58 -3.32 10.72
N ARG A 101 2.65 -2.31 9.87
CA ARG A 101 3.89 -1.88 9.19
C ARG A 101 4.74 -0.90 10.00
N ALA A 102 4.11 -0.14 10.89
CA ALA A 102 4.79 0.88 11.68
C ALA A 102 4.86 0.57 13.17
N GLY A 103 3.79 0.02 13.74
CA GLY A 103 3.61 -0.14 15.18
C GLY A 103 3.96 -1.51 15.74
N SER A 104 4.25 -2.51 14.89
CA SER A 104 4.42 -3.90 15.32
C SER A 104 5.86 -4.26 15.64
N GLU A 105 6.78 -3.87 14.76
CA GLU A 105 8.17 -4.31 14.84
C GLU A 105 9.16 -3.32 14.20
N SER A 106 10.42 -3.56 14.44
CA SER A 106 11.53 -2.84 13.82
C SER A 106 11.71 -3.28 12.37
N SER A 107 11.59 -2.34 11.44
CA SER A 107 11.81 -2.60 10.00
C SER A 107 13.27 -3.01 9.67
N LEU A 108 14.21 -2.77 10.60
CA LEU A 108 15.62 -3.12 10.40
C LEU A 108 15.97 -4.50 10.99
N SER A 109 15.44 -4.83 12.18
CA SER A 109 15.83 -6.02 12.92
C SER A 109 14.74 -7.09 12.99
N GLY A 110 13.49 -6.80 12.59
CA GLY A 110 12.34 -7.68 12.76
C GLY A 110 11.92 -7.89 14.22
N LYS A 111 12.58 -7.24 15.18
CA LYS A 111 12.24 -7.42 16.61
C LYS A 111 10.90 -6.77 16.93
N PRO A 112 9.96 -7.49 17.56
CA PRO A 112 8.67 -6.94 17.97
C PRO A 112 8.84 -5.77 18.92
N TYR A 113 8.01 -4.74 18.76
CA TYR A 113 7.87 -3.68 19.73
C TYR A 113 6.98 -4.12 20.89
N ARG A 114 7.28 -3.65 22.08
CA ARG A 114 6.52 -3.95 23.29
C ARG A 114 6.11 -2.65 23.98
N VAL A 115 5.04 -2.72 24.78
CA VAL A 115 4.54 -1.61 25.57
C VAL A 115 4.30 -2.05 26.99
N ARG A 116 4.63 -1.18 27.94
CA ARG A 116 4.42 -1.36 29.37
C ARG A 116 3.79 -0.09 29.95
N CYS A 117 2.65 -0.22 30.62
CA CYS A 117 1.95 0.86 31.27
C CYS A 117 1.97 0.66 32.79
N GLY A 118 2.57 1.58 33.51
CA GLY A 118 2.77 1.46 34.96
C GLY A 118 3.56 0.17 35.31
N ASN A 119 3.05 -0.60 36.26
CA ASN A 119 3.67 -1.83 36.73
C ASN A 119 3.18 -3.10 36.00
N ALA A 120 2.40 -2.94 34.91
CA ALA A 120 1.89 -4.10 34.16
C ALA A 120 3.01 -4.81 33.40
N ALA A 121 2.84 -6.11 33.18
CA ALA A 121 3.73 -6.87 32.31
C ALA A 121 3.72 -6.31 30.89
N PRO A 122 4.87 -6.27 30.19
CA PRO A 122 4.93 -5.80 28.82
C PRO A 122 4.11 -6.67 27.87
N VAL A 123 3.36 -6.02 26.98
CA VAL A 123 2.58 -6.68 25.92
C VAL A 123 3.10 -6.26 24.54
N ALA A 124 2.71 -6.99 23.48
CA ALA A 124 3.05 -6.61 22.12
C ALA A 124 2.42 -5.25 21.77
N SER A 125 3.21 -4.34 21.18
CA SER A 125 2.74 -3.01 20.77
C SER A 125 1.59 -3.08 19.77
N ALA A 126 1.63 -4.03 18.83
CA ALA A 126 0.54 -4.27 17.89
C ALA A 126 -0.80 -4.58 18.60
N ALA A 127 -0.78 -5.41 19.64
CA ALA A 127 -1.98 -5.75 20.42
C ALA A 127 -2.51 -4.53 21.17
N TRP A 128 -1.64 -3.76 21.80
CA TRP A 128 -2.01 -2.53 22.50
C TRP A 128 -2.62 -1.48 21.56
N LEU A 129 -2.00 -1.25 20.39
CA LEU A 129 -2.49 -0.31 19.37
C LEU A 129 -3.86 -0.75 18.79
N LYS A 130 -4.03 -2.06 18.52
CA LYS A 130 -5.32 -2.59 18.05
C LYS A 130 -6.43 -2.37 19.08
N ALA A 131 -6.13 -2.63 20.36
CA ALA A 131 -7.08 -2.35 21.44
C ALA A 131 -7.44 -0.84 21.52
N LYS A 132 -6.46 0.04 21.37
CA LYS A 132 -6.68 1.49 21.29
C LYS A 132 -7.55 1.87 20.09
N LEU A 133 -7.32 1.29 18.94
CA LEU A 133 -8.13 1.55 17.73
C LEU A 133 -9.61 1.19 17.96
N VAL A 134 -9.86 0.05 18.59
CA VAL A 134 -11.24 -0.36 18.97
C VAL A 134 -11.86 0.66 19.92
N GLN A 135 -11.13 1.12 20.93
CA GLN A 135 -11.61 2.14 21.87
C GLN A 135 -11.94 3.47 21.17
N LEU A 136 -11.07 3.93 20.28
CA LEU A 136 -11.26 5.16 19.52
C LEU A 136 -12.48 5.09 18.60
N ARG A 137 -12.72 3.96 17.98
CA ARG A 137 -13.90 3.72 17.15
C ARG A 137 -15.19 3.69 17.97
N ALA A 138 -15.17 3.06 19.14
CA ALA A 138 -16.32 3.01 20.06
C ALA A 138 -16.65 4.38 20.68
N ALA A 139 -15.63 5.22 20.92
CA ALA A 139 -15.79 6.56 21.47
C ALA A 139 -16.31 7.59 20.45
N LYS A 140 -16.30 7.28 19.14
CA LYS A 140 -16.82 8.16 18.10
C LYS A 140 -18.36 8.15 18.17
N PRO A 141 -19.03 9.31 18.42
CA PRO A 141 -20.48 9.35 18.37
C PRO A 141 -20.95 8.92 16.98
N ALA A 142 -22.00 8.09 16.94
CA ALA A 142 -22.64 7.73 15.69
C ALA A 142 -23.02 9.02 14.96
N THR A 143 -22.42 9.25 13.79
CA THR A 143 -22.83 10.36 12.94
C THR A 143 -24.23 10.05 12.48
N THR A 144 -25.22 10.62 13.13
CA THR A 144 -26.61 10.57 12.66
C THR A 144 -26.63 11.18 11.28
N PRO A 145 -27.11 10.48 10.23
CA PRO A 145 -27.31 11.12 8.94
C PRO A 145 -28.32 12.24 9.17
N SER A 146 -27.93 13.48 8.82
CA SER A 146 -28.85 14.59 8.77
C SER A 146 -29.88 14.32 7.67
N PRO A 147 -31.18 14.55 7.91
CA PRO A 147 -32.22 14.35 6.91
C PRO A 147 -32.08 15.25 5.69
#